data_3d9978d938a528375c5fea1ee6c95f48
#
_entry.id   3d9978d938a528375c5fea1ee6c95f48
#
_cell.length_a   1.000
_cell.length_b   1.000
_cell.length_c   1.000
_cell.angle_alpha   90.00
_cell.angle_beta   90.00
_cell.angle_gamma   90.00
#
_symmetry.space_group_name_H-M   'P 1'
#
loop_
_entity.id
_entity.type
_entity.pdbx_description
1 polymer ?
#
loop_
_entity_poly.entity_id
_entity_poly.type
_entity_poly.pdbx_seq_one_letter_code
_entity_poly.pdbx_strand_id
1 'polypeptide(L)'
;MHLYKKLLLIIVILTPTNLFAEYEININFESGFEFESQKILISDLKNSKSKKQIEKILKRQDWIKDFSIVYKPFKKEVYVSITNRKPIFVLNNQFFYDINLHKFKFDNSKRDLVIVQGPVKNEEDILEIITRIDSISSINFNLSEINYSY
;
A
#
# COMPACT_ATOMS: atom_id res chain seq x y z
N MET A 1 56.09 -12.63 1.87
CA MET A 1 55.12 -11.73 1.23
C MET A 1 53.86 -12.45 0.65
N HIS A 2 53.91 -13.75 0.35
CA HIS A 2 52.76 -14.49 -0.19
C HIS A 2 51.68 -14.93 0.87
N LEU A 3 52.11 -15.09 2.14
CA LEU A 3 51.19 -15.58 3.19
C LEU A 3 50.14 -14.53 3.57
N TYR A 4 50.52 -13.25 3.67
CA TYR A 4 49.59 -12.15 4.00
C TYR A 4 48.57 -11.87 2.91
N LYS A 5 48.89 -12.09 1.63
CA LYS A 5 47.92 -11.95 0.52
C LYS A 5 46.84 -13.03 0.58
N LYS A 6 47.18 -14.28 0.97
CA LYS A 6 46.20 -15.37 1.15
C LYS A 6 45.31 -15.14 2.37
N LEU A 7 45.89 -14.61 3.48
CA LEU A 7 45.12 -14.30 4.68
C LEU A 7 44.11 -13.16 4.45
N LEU A 8 44.51 -12.13 3.69
CA LEU A 8 43.62 -11.00 3.34
C LEU A 8 42.48 -11.45 2.42
N LEU A 9 42.73 -12.39 1.52
CA LEU A 9 41.69 -12.96 0.64
C LEU A 9 40.67 -13.79 1.42
N ILE A 10 41.10 -14.53 2.45
CA ILE A 10 40.22 -15.34 3.31
C ILE A 10 39.29 -14.43 4.13
N ILE A 11 39.78 -13.27 4.62
CA ILE A 11 38.97 -12.30 5.39
C ILE A 11 37.87 -11.69 4.51
N VAL A 12 38.13 -11.43 3.23
CA VAL A 12 37.13 -10.89 2.29
C VAL A 12 36.02 -11.91 1.97
N ILE A 13 36.35 -13.22 1.97
CA ILE A 13 35.35 -14.28 1.68
C ILE A 13 34.47 -14.56 2.91
N LEU A 14 34.94 -14.26 4.13
CA LEU A 14 34.22 -14.49 5.40
C LEU A 14 33.32 -13.32 5.82
N THR A 15 33.29 -12.21 5.10
CA THR A 15 32.32 -11.15 5.38
C THR A 15 30.93 -11.61 4.94
N PRO A 16 30.00 -11.81 5.87
CA PRO A 16 28.66 -12.25 5.50
C PRO A 16 28.01 -11.15 4.67
N THR A 17 27.61 -11.49 3.42
CA THR A 17 26.93 -10.60 2.48
C THR A 17 25.51 -10.22 2.92
N ASN A 18 25.10 -10.55 4.14
CA ASN A 18 23.78 -10.26 4.71
C ASN A 18 23.81 -8.98 5.59
N LEU A 19 24.23 -7.85 5.02
CA LEU A 19 24.21 -6.55 5.72
C LEU A 19 22.80 -6.10 6.15
N PHE A 20 21.74 -6.67 5.58
CA PHE A 20 20.34 -6.31 5.88
C PHE A 20 19.63 -7.23 6.88
N ALA A 21 20.23 -8.36 7.29
CA ALA A 21 19.60 -9.28 8.25
C ALA A 21 19.48 -8.70 9.69
N GLU A 22 20.01 -7.50 9.93
CA GLU A 22 20.06 -6.86 11.25
C GLU A 22 19.32 -5.52 11.32
N TYR A 23 18.62 -5.08 10.26
CA TYR A 23 17.89 -3.80 10.29
C TYR A 23 16.47 -4.00 10.84
N GLU A 24 16.10 -3.20 11.82
CA GLU A 24 14.73 -3.08 12.29
C GLU A 24 13.92 -2.24 11.29
N ILE A 25 12.81 -2.80 10.80
CA ILE A 25 11.94 -2.11 9.83
C ILE A 25 10.73 -1.55 10.57
N ASN A 26 10.68 -0.23 10.64
CA ASN A 26 9.61 0.55 11.23
C ASN A 26 8.67 1.02 10.13
N ILE A 27 7.38 0.62 10.20
CA ILE A 27 6.38 0.89 9.18
C ILE A 27 5.33 1.83 9.75
N ASN A 28 5.06 2.92 9.04
CA ASN A 28 4.04 3.90 9.37
C ASN A 28 3.07 4.09 8.21
N PHE A 29 1.76 4.06 8.48
CA PHE A 29 0.72 4.38 7.53
C PHE A 29 0.19 5.79 7.83
N GLU A 30 0.30 6.70 6.86
CA GLU A 30 -0.02 8.13 7.02
C GLU A 30 -1.50 8.44 6.77
N SER A 31 -2.23 7.54 6.12
CA SER A 31 -3.65 7.72 5.79
C SER A 31 -4.55 6.73 6.52
N GLY A 32 -5.77 7.19 6.86
CA GLY A 32 -6.66 6.51 7.80
C GLY A 32 -7.46 5.33 7.25
N PHE A 33 -7.38 4.96 5.95
CA PHE A 33 -8.08 3.78 5.46
C PHE A 33 -7.19 2.54 5.67
N GLU A 34 -7.77 1.52 6.33
CA GLU A 34 -7.07 0.26 6.61
C GLU A 34 -7.50 -0.82 5.63
N PHE A 35 -6.55 -1.32 4.84
CA PHE A 35 -6.75 -2.47 3.96
C PHE A 35 -6.45 -3.77 4.69
N GLU A 36 -7.19 -4.84 4.42
CA GLU A 36 -6.88 -6.17 4.96
C GLU A 36 -5.51 -6.67 4.50
N SER A 37 -5.11 -6.31 3.29
CA SER A 37 -3.80 -6.62 2.71
C SER A 37 -2.61 -5.97 3.44
N GLN A 38 -2.82 -4.96 4.29
CA GLN A 38 -1.75 -4.33 5.09
C GLN A 38 -1.03 -5.33 6.01
N LYS A 39 -1.75 -6.31 6.57
CA LYS A 39 -1.16 -7.31 7.46
C LYS A 39 -0.12 -8.16 6.73
N ILE A 40 -0.44 -8.56 5.49
CA ILE A 40 0.47 -9.34 4.64
C ILE A 40 1.66 -8.47 4.25
N LEU A 41 1.41 -7.21 3.83
CA LEU A 41 2.46 -6.27 3.49
C LEU A 41 3.46 -6.06 4.64
N ILE A 42 2.97 -5.86 5.88
CA ILE A 42 3.83 -5.68 7.05
C ILE A 42 4.74 -6.90 7.25
N SER A 43 4.17 -8.11 7.13
CA SER A 43 4.94 -9.34 7.24
C SER A 43 6.02 -9.45 6.15
N ASP A 44 5.66 -9.17 4.90
CA ASP A 44 6.58 -9.21 3.76
C ASP A 44 7.71 -8.18 3.89
N LEU A 45 7.40 -6.97 4.34
CA LEU A 45 8.38 -5.93 4.58
C LEU A 45 9.35 -6.31 5.69
N LYS A 46 8.86 -6.81 6.83
CA LYS A 46 9.71 -7.24 7.95
C LYS A 46 10.65 -8.39 7.59
N ASN A 47 10.25 -9.24 6.64
CA ASN A 47 11.07 -10.35 6.15
C ASN A 47 12.02 -9.95 5.00
N SER A 48 11.98 -8.69 4.56
CA SER A 48 12.81 -8.23 3.45
C SER A 48 14.28 -8.07 3.86
N LYS A 49 15.18 -8.46 2.94
CA LYS A 49 16.64 -8.50 3.19
C LYS A 49 17.41 -7.39 2.45
N SER A 50 16.72 -6.53 1.71
CA SER A 50 17.37 -5.45 0.94
C SER A 50 16.43 -4.31 0.60
N LYS A 51 16.99 -3.11 0.40
CA LYS A 51 16.25 -1.93 -0.09
C LYS A 51 15.46 -2.23 -1.36
N LYS A 52 16.09 -2.89 -2.33
CA LYS A 52 15.45 -3.25 -3.61
C LYS A 52 14.25 -4.16 -3.42
N GLN A 53 14.30 -5.05 -2.43
CA GLN A 53 13.19 -5.94 -2.10
C GLN A 53 12.04 -5.16 -1.48
N ILE A 54 12.31 -4.24 -0.54
CA ILE A 54 11.31 -3.35 0.06
C ILE A 54 10.60 -2.54 -1.03
N GLU A 55 11.35 -1.86 -1.90
CA GLU A 55 10.79 -1.08 -3.00
C GLU A 55 9.92 -1.93 -3.94
N LYS A 56 10.36 -3.16 -4.26
CA LYS A 56 9.61 -4.08 -5.11
C LYS A 56 8.29 -4.53 -4.46
N ILE A 57 8.30 -4.80 -3.16
CA ILE A 57 7.10 -5.18 -2.40
C ILE A 57 6.10 -4.03 -2.41
N LEU A 58 6.54 -2.80 -2.10
CA LEU A 58 5.69 -1.61 -2.06
C LEU A 58 5.10 -1.28 -3.43
N LYS A 59 5.90 -1.30 -4.50
CA LYS A 59 5.46 -1.01 -5.88
C LYS A 59 4.46 -2.01 -6.44
N ARG A 60 4.31 -3.18 -5.85
CA ARG A 60 3.33 -4.19 -6.27
C ARG A 60 1.93 -3.94 -5.69
N GLN A 61 1.82 -3.05 -4.71
CA GLN A 61 0.55 -2.75 -4.07
C GLN A 61 -0.12 -1.58 -4.80
N ASP A 62 -1.21 -1.85 -5.52
CA ASP A 62 -1.97 -0.85 -6.28
C ASP A 62 -2.75 0.13 -5.38
N TRP A 63 -3.04 -0.27 -4.14
CA TRP A 63 -3.67 0.57 -3.12
C TRP A 63 -2.72 1.56 -2.43
N ILE A 64 -1.41 1.45 -2.64
CA ILE A 64 -0.44 2.44 -2.17
C ILE A 64 -0.43 3.62 -3.17
N LYS A 65 -0.67 4.82 -2.65
CA LYS A 65 -0.59 6.07 -3.42
C LYS A 65 0.84 6.54 -3.56
N ASP A 66 1.57 6.54 -2.43
CA ASP A 66 2.96 6.97 -2.36
C ASP A 66 3.67 6.32 -1.16
N PHE A 67 5.01 6.29 -1.19
CA PHE A 67 5.80 5.81 -0.07
C PHE A 67 7.19 6.45 -0.03
N SER A 68 7.76 6.53 1.17
CA SER A 68 9.14 6.91 1.39
C SER A 68 9.90 5.86 2.20
N ILE A 69 11.22 5.76 1.97
CA ILE A 69 12.09 4.82 2.68
C ILE A 69 13.32 5.58 3.15
N VAL A 70 13.48 5.67 4.47
CA VAL A 70 14.61 6.34 5.11
C VAL A 70 15.48 5.32 5.85
N TYR A 71 16.76 5.27 5.51
CA TYR A 71 17.74 4.41 6.15
C TYR A 71 18.54 5.17 7.20
N LYS A 72 18.65 4.59 8.39
CA LYS A 72 19.51 5.08 9.48
C LYS A 72 20.58 4.04 9.80
N PRO A 73 21.69 3.99 9.05
CA PRO A 73 22.67 2.91 9.12
C PRO A 73 23.31 2.78 10.51
N PHE A 74 23.60 3.87 11.19
CA PHE A 74 24.18 3.86 12.54
C PHE A 74 23.26 3.26 13.61
N LYS A 75 21.93 3.36 13.41
CA LYS A 75 20.92 2.78 14.30
C LYS A 75 20.45 1.41 13.85
N LYS A 76 20.89 0.96 12.68
CA LYS A 76 20.37 -0.26 12.03
C LYS A 76 18.84 -0.25 11.87
N GLU A 77 18.26 0.89 11.49
CA GLU A 77 16.83 1.09 11.33
C GLU A 77 16.48 1.51 9.90
N VAL A 78 15.34 1.02 9.42
CA VAL A 78 14.71 1.45 8.18
C VAL A 78 13.30 1.93 8.51
N TYR A 79 12.98 3.15 8.11
CA TYR A 79 11.65 3.72 8.24
C TYR A 79 10.97 3.69 6.89
N VAL A 80 9.78 3.11 6.85
CA VAL A 80 8.93 3.04 5.68
C VAL A 80 7.64 3.79 6.00
N SER A 81 7.43 4.96 5.37
CA SER A 81 6.17 5.70 5.46
C SER A 81 5.34 5.41 4.21
N ILE A 82 4.08 5.08 4.39
CA ILE A 82 3.17 4.65 3.33
C ILE A 82 1.93 5.53 3.36
N THR A 83 1.62 6.16 2.23
CA THR A 83 0.38 6.88 2.01
C THR A 83 -0.57 6.00 1.20
N ASN A 84 -1.69 5.59 1.81
CA ASN A 84 -2.70 4.76 1.16
C ASN A 84 -3.59 5.60 0.24
N ARG A 85 -4.14 4.98 -0.82
CA ARG A 85 -5.30 5.53 -1.53
C ARG A 85 -6.52 5.47 -0.63
N LYS A 86 -7.35 6.51 -0.69
CA LYS A 86 -8.62 6.54 0.02
C LYS A 86 -9.73 6.19 -0.97
N PRO A 87 -10.34 5.00 -0.87
CA PRO A 87 -11.43 4.64 -1.74
C PRO A 87 -12.68 5.46 -1.44
N ILE A 88 -13.49 5.74 -2.46
CA ILE A 88 -14.78 6.41 -2.37
C ILE A 88 -15.90 5.39 -2.56
N PHE A 89 -15.74 4.47 -3.52
CA PHE A 89 -16.72 3.41 -3.76
C PHE A 89 -16.06 2.10 -4.21
N VAL A 90 -16.85 1.04 -4.16
CA VAL A 90 -16.48 -0.30 -4.65
C VAL A 90 -17.39 -0.66 -5.82
N LEU A 91 -16.82 -1.05 -6.95
CA LEU A 91 -17.57 -1.49 -8.12
C LEU A 91 -17.59 -3.02 -8.20
N ASN A 92 -18.81 -3.59 -8.24
CA ASN A 92 -19.08 -5.03 -8.41
C ASN A 92 -18.32 -5.96 -7.44
N ASN A 93 -17.97 -5.47 -6.25
CA ASN A 93 -17.11 -6.17 -5.28
C ASN A 93 -15.76 -6.65 -5.86
N GLN A 94 -15.25 -5.95 -6.88
CA GLN A 94 -13.99 -6.30 -7.54
C GLN A 94 -12.93 -5.22 -7.43
N PHE A 95 -13.35 -3.96 -7.50
CA PHE A 95 -12.43 -2.84 -7.56
C PHE A 95 -12.87 -1.68 -6.68
N PHE A 96 -11.90 -1.09 -6.00
CA PHE A 96 -12.02 0.23 -5.40
C PHE A 96 -11.79 1.32 -6.44
N TYR A 97 -12.40 2.48 -6.21
CA TYR A 97 -12.13 3.73 -6.94
C TYR A 97 -11.90 4.86 -5.95
N ASP A 98 -10.80 5.61 -6.13
CA ASP A 98 -10.54 6.83 -5.37
C ASP A 98 -11.19 8.07 -6.03
N ILE A 99 -11.05 9.26 -5.41
CA ILE A 99 -11.63 10.52 -5.89
C ILE A 99 -11.13 10.92 -7.30
N ASN A 100 -9.98 10.41 -7.73
CA ASN A 100 -9.43 10.64 -9.05
C ASN A 100 -9.80 9.52 -10.04
N LEU A 101 -10.75 8.66 -9.68
CA LEU A 101 -11.16 7.47 -10.42
C LEU A 101 -10.01 6.49 -10.68
N HIS A 102 -8.98 6.55 -9.85
CA HIS A 102 -7.94 5.54 -9.92
C HIS A 102 -8.47 4.21 -9.40
N LYS A 103 -8.44 3.21 -10.28
CA LYS A 103 -8.94 1.86 -10.03
C LYS A 103 -7.87 1.00 -9.37
N PHE A 104 -8.22 0.27 -8.30
CA PHE A 104 -7.35 -0.69 -7.64
C PHE A 104 -8.14 -1.85 -7.05
N LYS A 105 -7.46 -2.96 -6.78
CA LYS A 105 -8.12 -4.22 -6.43
C LYS A 105 -8.84 -4.15 -5.09
N PHE A 106 -10.08 -4.63 -5.03
CA PHE A 106 -10.83 -4.82 -3.78
C PHE A 106 -10.29 -6.01 -2.99
N ASP A 107 -10.00 -5.81 -1.71
CA ASP A 107 -9.44 -6.82 -0.81
C ASP A 107 -10.40 -7.20 0.35
N ASN A 108 -11.69 -6.98 0.16
CA ASN A 108 -12.77 -7.17 1.14
C ASN A 108 -12.69 -6.25 2.39
N SER A 109 -11.88 -5.22 2.37
CA SER A 109 -11.86 -4.21 3.44
C SER A 109 -13.24 -3.56 3.54
N LYS A 110 -13.96 -3.90 4.61
CA LYS A 110 -15.33 -3.42 4.83
C LYS A 110 -15.28 -2.16 5.68
N ARG A 111 -15.63 -1.05 5.08
CA ARG A 111 -15.97 0.19 5.79
C ARG A 111 -17.05 0.90 4.99
N ASP A 112 -17.70 1.87 5.57
CA ASP A 112 -18.79 2.73 5.09
C ASP A 112 -18.61 3.30 3.67
N LEU A 113 -18.29 2.41 2.71
CA LEU A 113 -18.12 2.73 1.31
C LEU A 113 -19.39 2.44 0.54
N VAL A 114 -19.65 3.27 -0.44
CA VAL A 114 -20.74 3.02 -1.39
C VAL A 114 -20.41 1.80 -2.24
N ILE A 115 -21.32 0.82 -2.27
CA ILE A 115 -21.22 -0.37 -3.11
C ILE A 115 -22.00 -0.10 -4.38
N VAL A 116 -21.35 -0.17 -5.54
CA VAL A 116 -21.96 0.02 -6.86
C VAL A 116 -22.03 -1.32 -7.55
N GLN A 117 -23.24 -1.68 -7.99
CA GLN A 117 -23.51 -2.94 -8.70
C GLN A 117 -24.03 -2.66 -10.10
N GLY A 118 -23.65 -3.50 -11.04
CA GLY A 118 -24.18 -3.48 -12.40
C GLY A 118 -23.16 -3.05 -13.46
N PRO A 119 -23.60 -2.97 -14.72
CA PRO A 119 -22.74 -2.66 -15.86
C PRO A 119 -22.55 -1.14 -16.01
N VAL A 120 -21.74 -0.55 -15.16
CA VAL A 120 -21.39 0.87 -15.21
C VAL A 120 -20.59 1.17 -16.49
N LYS A 121 -21.06 2.12 -17.30
CA LYS A 121 -20.37 2.57 -18.52
C LYS A 121 -19.41 3.73 -18.27
N ASN A 122 -19.72 4.56 -17.27
CA ASN A 122 -18.93 5.74 -16.94
C ASN A 122 -18.87 5.88 -15.42
N GLU A 123 -17.69 5.71 -14.87
CA GLU A 123 -17.45 5.81 -13.43
C GLU A 123 -17.53 7.25 -12.92
N GLU A 124 -17.37 8.25 -13.80
CA GLU A 124 -17.53 9.66 -13.45
C GLU A 124 -18.97 9.97 -12.99
N ASP A 125 -19.98 9.36 -13.63
CA ASP A 125 -21.38 9.54 -13.25
C ASP A 125 -21.64 9.07 -11.82
N ILE A 126 -21.01 7.96 -11.42
CA ILE A 126 -21.10 7.42 -10.06
C ILE A 126 -20.47 8.38 -9.06
N LEU A 127 -19.27 8.87 -9.36
CA LEU A 127 -18.57 9.84 -8.51
C LEU A 127 -19.37 11.13 -8.36
N GLU A 128 -19.98 11.61 -9.43
CA GLU A 128 -20.86 12.79 -9.41
C GLU A 128 -22.07 12.57 -8.50
N ILE A 129 -22.75 11.43 -8.61
CA ILE A 129 -23.90 11.09 -7.75
C ILE A 129 -23.49 11.09 -6.28
N ILE A 130 -22.40 10.40 -5.93
CA ILE A 130 -21.90 10.31 -4.56
C ILE A 130 -21.58 11.71 -4.03
N THR A 131 -20.83 12.52 -4.81
CA THR A 131 -20.41 13.86 -4.42
C THR A 131 -21.61 14.80 -4.23
N ARG A 132 -22.62 14.69 -5.09
CA ARG A 132 -23.85 15.49 -4.96
C ARG A 132 -24.62 15.13 -3.69
N ILE A 133 -24.76 13.84 -3.38
CA ILE A 133 -25.44 13.38 -2.15
C ILE A 133 -24.71 13.86 -0.92
N ASP A 134 -23.37 13.72 -0.86
CA ASP A 134 -22.54 14.17 0.25
C ASP A 134 -22.61 15.70 0.44
N SER A 135 -22.86 16.47 -0.63
CA SER A 135 -23.00 17.92 -0.56
C SER A 135 -24.32 18.41 0.01
N ILE A 136 -25.33 17.56 0.13
CA ILE A 136 -26.65 17.88 0.71
C ILE A 136 -26.55 17.85 2.24
N SER A 137 -26.02 18.90 2.80
CA SER A 137 -25.75 19.02 4.26
C SER A 137 -26.98 19.01 5.17
N SER A 138 -28.19 19.13 4.59
CA SER A 138 -29.47 19.17 5.34
C SER A 138 -30.06 17.81 5.65
N ILE A 139 -29.53 16.73 5.07
CA ILE A 139 -30.08 15.37 5.19
C ILE A 139 -28.92 14.43 5.48
N ASN A 140 -28.95 13.77 6.64
CA ASN A 140 -27.99 12.71 6.98
C ASN A 140 -28.32 11.46 6.14
N PHE A 141 -27.97 11.48 4.86
CA PHE A 141 -28.07 10.31 4.02
C PHE A 141 -26.78 9.47 4.15
N ASN A 142 -26.96 8.21 4.54
CA ASN A 142 -25.90 7.22 4.44
C ASN A 142 -26.15 6.41 3.15
N LEU A 143 -25.58 6.87 2.03
CA LEU A 143 -25.66 6.13 0.78
C LEU A 143 -24.80 4.88 0.89
N SER A 144 -25.42 3.71 0.91
CA SER A 144 -24.72 2.43 1.07
C SER A 144 -24.61 1.64 -0.24
N GLU A 145 -25.57 1.82 -1.16
CA GLU A 145 -25.62 1.01 -2.38
C GLU A 145 -26.22 1.78 -3.57
N ILE A 146 -25.66 1.57 -4.76
CA ILE A 146 -26.18 2.03 -6.04
C ILE A 146 -26.30 0.82 -6.97
N ASN A 147 -27.52 0.53 -7.43
CA ASN A 147 -27.77 -0.50 -8.42
C ASN A 147 -27.97 0.12 -9.80
N TYR A 148 -27.06 -0.18 -10.72
CA TYR A 148 -27.11 0.30 -12.10
C TYR A 148 -27.78 -0.77 -12.97
N SER A 149 -28.98 -0.47 -13.51
CA SER A 149 -29.71 -1.33 -14.45
C SER A 149 -30.01 -0.56 -15.73
N TYR A 150 -29.96 -1.25 -16.87
CA TYR A 150 -30.42 -0.72 -18.16
C TYR A 150 -31.86 -1.10 -18.40
#